data_6c0ab6941cb5d17fb6b17e55432215d6
#
_entry.id   6c0ab6941cb5d17fb6b17e55432215d6
#
_cell.length_a   1.000
_cell.length_b   1.000
_cell.length_c   1.000
_cell.angle_alpha   90.00
_cell.angle_beta   90.00
_cell.angle_gamma   90.00
#
_symmetry.space_group_name_H-M   'P 1'
#
loop_
_entity.id
_entity.type
_entity.pdbx_description
1 polymer ?
#
loop_
_entity_poly.entity_id
_entity_poly.type
_entity_poly.pdbx_seq_one_letter_code
_entity_poly.pdbx_strand_id
1 'polypeptide(L)'
;NTGQNPSAETERLSVEDILNGGANDYNPAAHLSVGTSSAPLDDTRTRFNRSHMAGLNNLRKLSEDYQLSSSLTWGYDRLASDRAARQSWYLTDGTRVDTEQESAASCRQQLSARIALKANTERFYMQEKLEASLAWNGIRAVLSGSYPNRQRADAPAYGIENDLKYIRRTGTRSLTVTSYLKYLTRPQSLDVVRETGSQRQTIADRAFYMNHNAAFGTQAGRFAFAFKGGVSALFRGLVTDLTGTGLGTGTANDLSAGYAGVYLQPGITYRSQRLRLTLDLPAGYRRYGLHDRIDGSRNPAGIFTWKPRFAVKWSPTGRLSLSASGTVGRDAADDSRIGNGAVLRNYRSVLCGVNEYRQALQRSLSAGIAYKNPIGGFFANLLAVRSWNDLPFLPAQRFDGDYIVNYYVRSSNRVRSWYLSGDVSQNIDALNGQAGLNVGYNLSGTELLLEEVPTSYENSTLTVAPRFNFRFAAWVNTEYRLEYRYTTLSIRGREPDGRHDFNQRLTVNLVPSKKWVIQFTAEHYYSQLSVDRSKHLLLADASLRWKINGKWEATATAANLFGREEYAYTTFDGVSSGSYRYAIRPRNILLGASWKF
;
A
#
# COMPACT_ATOMS: atom_id res chain seq x y z
N ASN A 1 15.61 -20.17 1.39
CA ASN A 1 14.43 -21.06 1.29
C ASN A 1 13.44 -20.70 2.39
N THR A 2 12.63 -19.73 2.17
CA THR A 2 11.39 -19.57 2.91
C THR A 2 10.25 -19.63 1.89
N GLY A 3 10.01 -20.85 1.40
CA GLY A 3 8.73 -21.22 0.85
C GLY A 3 7.75 -21.29 2.01
N GLN A 4 7.19 -20.17 2.43
CA GLN A 4 5.98 -20.19 3.23
C GLN A 4 4.89 -20.80 2.37
N ASN A 5 4.47 -21.98 2.75
CA ASN A 5 3.34 -22.68 2.15
C ASN A 5 2.06 -22.03 2.73
N PRO A 6 1.38 -21.11 2.00
CA PRO A 6 0.22 -20.40 2.56
C PRO A 6 -0.94 -21.33 2.91
N SER A 7 -0.86 -22.59 2.53
CA SER A 7 -1.94 -23.56 2.73
C SER A 7 -1.94 -24.25 4.09
N ALA A 8 -0.84 -24.21 4.84
CA ALA A 8 -0.77 -24.88 6.15
C ALA A 8 -1.26 -24.00 7.32
N GLU A 9 -1.19 -22.68 7.20
CA GLU A 9 -1.65 -21.74 8.22
C GLU A 9 -3.16 -21.41 8.13
N THR A 10 -3.77 -21.58 6.97
CA THR A 10 -5.21 -21.28 6.77
C THR A 10 -6.14 -22.36 7.36
N GLU A 11 -5.64 -23.51 7.79
CA GLU A 11 -6.49 -24.56 8.37
C GLU A 11 -6.78 -24.41 9.87
N ARG A 12 -6.08 -23.53 10.57
CA ARG A 12 -6.33 -23.18 11.96
C ARG A 12 -6.75 -21.72 12.12
N LEU A 13 -7.87 -21.33 11.50
CA LEU A 13 -8.59 -20.17 11.99
C LEU A 13 -9.18 -20.55 13.36
N SER A 14 -8.46 -20.20 14.39
CA SER A 14 -8.93 -20.32 15.77
C SER A 14 -9.99 -19.22 16.00
N VAL A 15 -10.77 -19.36 17.08
CA VAL A 15 -11.61 -18.25 17.56
C VAL A 15 -10.79 -16.95 17.68
N GLU A 16 -9.49 -17.04 17.88
CA GLU A 16 -8.53 -15.94 17.90
C GLU A 16 -8.43 -15.17 16.58
N ASP A 17 -8.47 -15.83 15.42
CA ASP A 17 -8.38 -15.17 14.13
C ASP A 17 -9.64 -14.35 13.82
N ILE A 18 -10.80 -14.81 14.31
CA ILE A 18 -12.06 -14.07 14.24
C ILE A 18 -12.00 -12.84 15.14
N LEU A 19 -11.38 -12.98 16.33
CA LEU A 19 -11.27 -11.90 17.32
C LEU A 19 -10.20 -10.86 16.96
N ASN A 20 -9.20 -11.23 16.16
CA ASN A 20 -8.10 -10.34 15.72
C ASN A 20 -8.38 -9.61 14.40
N GLY A 21 -9.50 -9.87 13.74
CA GLY A 21 -9.87 -9.23 12.48
C GLY A 21 -10.15 -7.73 12.63
N GLY A 22 -9.16 -6.92 12.30
CA GLY A 22 -9.22 -5.46 12.27
C GLY A 22 -7.90 -4.86 12.76
N ALA A 23 -7.20 -4.12 11.90
CA ALA A 23 -6.01 -3.37 12.32
C ALA A 23 -6.41 -2.35 13.38
N ASN A 24 -5.77 -2.39 14.54
CA ASN A 24 -5.94 -1.37 15.59
C ASN A 24 -5.19 -0.07 15.25
N ASP A 25 -4.52 -0.01 14.10
CA ASP A 25 -3.61 1.05 13.73
C ASP A 25 -4.34 2.28 13.14
N TYR A 26 -3.84 3.47 13.48
CA TYR A 26 -4.22 4.74 12.88
C TYR A 26 -3.03 5.31 12.11
N ASN A 27 -3.18 5.39 10.78
CA ASN A 27 -2.15 5.91 9.88
C ASN A 27 -2.78 6.91 8.89
N PRO A 28 -2.80 8.21 9.24
CA PRO A 28 -3.41 9.23 8.41
C PRO A 28 -2.61 9.47 7.13
N ALA A 29 -3.32 9.77 6.03
CA ALA A 29 -2.73 10.10 4.74
C ALA A 29 -1.76 11.29 4.82
N ALA A 30 -0.79 11.33 3.89
CA ALA A 30 0.14 12.44 3.77
C ALA A 30 -0.56 13.66 3.17
N HIS A 31 -0.27 14.85 3.71
CA HIS A 31 -0.78 16.11 3.17
C HIS A 31 0.03 16.55 1.93
N LEU A 32 1.35 16.50 2.02
CA LEU A 32 2.24 16.85 0.91
C LEU A 32 2.44 15.67 -0.04
N SER A 33 2.50 15.97 -1.33
CA SER A 33 2.79 15.00 -2.40
C SER A 33 4.10 15.32 -3.15
N VAL A 34 5.01 16.03 -2.49
CA VAL A 34 6.38 16.21 -2.98
C VAL A 34 7.21 15.01 -2.60
N GLY A 35 7.95 14.45 -3.54
CA GLY A 35 8.79 13.28 -3.25
C GLY A 35 9.59 12.82 -4.45
N THR A 36 10.52 11.91 -4.20
CA THR A 36 11.17 11.16 -5.27
C THR A 36 10.17 10.13 -5.80
N SER A 37 9.80 10.24 -7.05
CA SER A 37 8.94 9.26 -7.72
C SER A 37 9.69 7.96 -7.99
N SER A 38 8.97 6.83 -8.00
CA SER A 38 9.53 5.51 -8.37
C SER A 38 9.03 5.08 -9.74
N ALA A 39 9.94 4.54 -10.55
CA ALA A 39 9.59 3.81 -11.76
C ALA A 39 9.05 2.42 -11.38
N PRO A 40 8.23 1.76 -12.24
CA PRO A 40 7.91 0.34 -12.11
C PRO A 40 9.11 -0.55 -12.49
N LEU A 41 10.24 -0.25 -11.93
CA LEU A 41 11.53 -0.91 -12.06
C LEU A 41 12.13 -0.99 -10.65
N ASP A 42 13.02 -1.94 -10.41
CA ASP A 42 13.68 -2.06 -9.11
C ASP A 42 14.33 -0.72 -8.72
N ASP A 43 14.10 -0.26 -7.49
CA ASP A 43 14.62 1.03 -6.99
C ASP A 43 16.14 1.12 -7.09
N THR A 44 16.85 0.00 -7.01
CA THR A 44 18.31 -0.06 -7.19
C THR A 44 18.76 0.34 -8.59
N ARG A 45 17.87 0.34 -9.57
CA ARG A 45 18.14 0.70 -10.96
C ARG A 45 18.04 2.21 -11.21
N THR A 46 17.05 2.86 -10.61
CA THR A 46 16.68 4.27 -10.93
C THR A 46 16.95 5.25 -9.81
N ARG A 47 17.22 4.76 -8.59
CA ARG A 47 17.46 5.63 -7.43
C ARG A 47 18.91 5.57 -6.98
N PHE A 48 19.49 6.74 -6.74
CA PHE A 48 20.83 6.87 -6.15
C PHE A 48 20.65 7.04 -4.66
N ASN A 49 20.88 5.98 -3.88
CA ASN A 49 20.69 5.99 -2.44
C ASN A 49 22.01 5.91 -1.67
N ARG A 50 22.03 6.56 -0.52
CA ARG A 50 23.03 6.40 0.52
C ARG A 50 22.31 6.17 1.83
N SER A 51 22.48 5.01 2.42
CA SER A 51 21.78 4.61 3.64
C SER A 51 22.76 4.18 4.71
N HIS A 52 22.49 4.58 5.95
CA HIS A 52 23.21 4.16 7.14
C HIS A 52 22.18 3.72 8.19
N MET A 53 22.46 2.64 8.87
CA MET A 53 21.60 2.13 9.93
C MET A 53 22.47 1.66 11.11
N ALA A 54 22.05 2.02 12.32
CA ALA A 54 22.60 1.50 13.56
C ALA A 54 21.44 1.01 14.43
N GLY A 55 21.63 -0.14 15.06
CA GLY A 55 20.60 -0.74 15.90
C GLY A 55 21.19 -1.41 17.12
N LEU A 56 20.58 -1.17 18.28
CA LEU A 56 20.86 -1.84 19.53
C LEU A 56 19.62 -2.64 19.93
N ASN A 57 19.76 -3.94 20.07
CA ASN A 57 18.70 -4.83 20.50
C ASN A 57 19.12 -5.56 21.76
N ASN A 58 18.27 -5.54 22.77
CA ASN A 58 18.46 -6.28 23.99
C ASN A 58 17.26 -7.19 24.25
N LEU A 59 17.53 -8.42 24.60
CA LEU A 59 16.54 -9.42 24.95
C LEU A 59 16.91 -10.01 26.30
N ARG A 60 16.07 -9.76 27.31
CA ARG A 60 16.29 -10.24 28.68
C ARG A 60 15.14 -11.18 29.09
N LYS A 61 15.49 -12.39 29.43
CA LYS A 61 14.59 -13.32 30.11
C LYS A 61 14.53 -12.91 31.59
N LEU A 62 13.34 -12.45 32.02
CA LEU A 62 13.13 -12.02 33.42
C LEU A 62 12.82 -13.23 34.31
N SER A 63 12.09 -14.21 33.76
CA SER A 63 11.80 -15.51 34.36
C SER A 63 11.50 -16.52 33.24
N GLU A 64 11.05 -17.73 33.56
CA GLU A 64 10.66 -18.74 32.57
C GLU A 64 9.53 -18.24 31.66
N ASP A 65 8.60 -17.49 32.21
CA ASP A 65 7.39 -17.02 31.56
C ASP A 65 7.50 -15.58 31.02
N TYR A 66 8.43 -14.78 31.53
CA TYR A 66 8.51 -13.34 31.23
C TYR A 66 9.77 -12.96 30.46
N GLN A 67 9.57 -12.22 29.41
CA GLN A 67 10.62 -11.74 28.52
C GLN A 67 10.47 -10.24 28.26
N LEU A 68 11.54 -9.49 28.45
CA LEU A 68 11.64 -8.07 28.13
C LEU A 68 12.54 -7.92 26.92
N SER A 69 12.04 -7.25 25.89
CA SER A 69 12.85 -6.84 24.73
C SER A 69 12.88 -5.32 24.63
N SER A 70 14.04 -4.78 24.32
CA SER A 70 14.22 -3.36 24.00
C SER A 70 15.03 -3.22 22.72
N SER A 71 14.66 -2.28 21.89
CA SER A 71 15.40 -1.95 20.67
C SER A 71 15.46 -0.44 20.49
N LEU A 72 16.63 0.03 20.06
CA LEU A 72 16.85 1.40 19.62
C LEU A 72 17.44 1.31 18.22
N THR A 73 16.78 1.92 17.24
CA THR A 73 17.22 1.89 15.85
C THR A 73 17.29 3.32 15.32
N TRP A 74 18.45 3.68 14.79
CA TRP A 74 18.65 4.90 14.03
C TRP A 74 18.88 4.55 12.57
N GLY A 75 18.25 5.30 11.68
CA GLY A 75 18.41 5.18 10.24
C GLY A 75 18.60 6.54 9.59
N TYR A 76 19.46 6.61 8.60
CA TYR A 76 19.64 7.73 7.69
C TYR A 76 19.53 7.19 6.27
N ASP A 77 18.69 7.81 5.46
CA ASP A 77 18.54 7.47 4.04
C ASP A 77 18.49 8.75 3.21
N ARG A 78 19.36 8.83 2.20
CA ARG A 78 19.35 9.88 1.19
C ARG A 78 19.10 9.23 -0.16
N LEU A 79 18.11 9.74 -0.86
CA LEU A 79 17.66 9.25 -2.14
C LEU A 79 17.64 10.39 -3.15
N ALA A 80 18.17 10.16 -4.35
CA ALA A 80 18.07 11.09 -5.47
C ALA A 80 17.51 10.39 -6.71
N SER A 81 16.73 11.11 -7.49
CA SER A 81 16.17 10.63 -8.76
C SER A 81 16.03 11.76 -9.76
N ASP A 82 16.27 11.43 -11.03
CA ASP A 82 16.04 12.32 -12.17
C ASP A 82 14.95 11.71 -13.06
N ARG A 83 13.97 12.55 -13.41
CA ARG A 83 12.79 12.13 -14.17
C ARG A 83 12.42 13.18 -15.20
N ALA A 84 12.05 12.75 -16.41
CA ALA A 84 11.27 13.54 -17.34
C ALA A 84 9.84 13.01 -17.42
N ALA A 85 8.86 13.90 -17.47
CA ALA A 85 7.45 13.56 -17.54
C ALA A 85 6.77 14.34 -18.70
N ARG A 86 5.86 13.67 -19.40
CA ARG A 86 4.90 14.27 -20.30
C ARG A 86 3.52 13.84 -19.84
N GLN A 87 2.72 14.78 -19.38
CA GLN A 87 1.37 14.53 -18.88
C GLN A 87 0.35 15.10 -19.87
N SER A 88 -0.65 14.29 -20.23
CA SER A 88 -1.74 14.66 -21.11
C SER A 88 -3.06 14.59 -20.33
N TRP A 89 -3.79 15.69 -20.30
CA TRP A 89 -5.08 15.84 -19.64
C TRP A 89 -6.17 15.86 -20.70
N TYR A 90 -7.14 14.94 -20.60
CA TYR A 90 -8.23 14.78 -21.56
C TYR A 90 -9.44 15.63 -21.13
N LEU A 91 -9.40 16.91 -21.49
CA LEU A 91 -10.44 17.89 -21.17
C LEU A 91 -11.62 17.80 -22.15
N THR A 92 -12.68 18.56 -21.88
CA THR A 92 -13.86 18.62 -22.74
C THR A 92 -13.60 19.32 -24.06
N ASP A 93 -12.75 20.31 -24.05
CA ASP A 93 -12.40 21.21 -25.16
C ASP A 93 -11.11 20.77 -25.89
N GLY A 94 -10.45 19.71 -25.45
CA GLY A 94 -9.24 19.19 -26.06
C GLY A 94 -8.30 18.47 -25.10
N THR A 95 -7.05 18.30 -25.52
CA THR A 95 -6.01 17.69 -24.71
C THR A 95 -4.97 18.74 -24.33
N ARG A 96 -4.81 18.98 -23.03
CA ARG A 96 -3.71 19.77 -22.49
C ARG A 96 -2.50 18.89 -22.27
N VAL A 97 -1.33 19.33 -22.70
CA VAL A 97 -0.07 18.59 -22.56
C VAL A 97 0.96 19.44 -21.82
N ASP A 98 1.47 18.88 -20.72
CA ASP A 98 2.53 19.46 -19.91
C ASP A 98 3.79 18.59 -20.00
N THR A 99 4.96 19.22 -20.09
CA THR A 99 6.27 18.53 -20.13
C THR A 99 7.17 19.07 -19.06
N GLU A 100 7.81 18.19 -18.30
CA GLU A 100 8.63 18.56 -17.15
C GLU A 100 9.87 17.68 -17.05
N GLN A 101 10.95 18.27 -16.56
CA GLN A 101 12.14 17.56 -16.09
C GLN A 101 12.30 17.88 -14.62
N GLU A 102 12.41 16.87 -13.80
CA GLU A 102 12.54 16.96 -12.35
C GLU A 102 13.82 16.27 -11.87
N SER A 103 14.60 17.01 -11.11
CA SER A 103 15.69 16.47 -10.30
C SER A 103 15.31 16.62 -8.83
N ALA A 104 15.14 15.51 -8.13
CA ALA A 104 14.69 15.49 -6.75
C ALA A 104 15.65 14.73 -5.86
N ALA A 105 15.85 15.24 -4.64
CA ALA A 105 16.60 14.58 -3.59
C ALA A 105 15.82 14.61 -2.28
N SER A 106 15.66 13.46 -1.64
CA SER A 106 15.08 13.32 -0.31
C SER A 106 16.12 12.87 0.70
N CYS A 107 15.97 13.34 1.94
CA CYS A 107 16.77 12.92 3.07
C CYS A 107 15.80 12.53 4.18
N ARG A 108 15.93 11.31 4.70
CA ARG A 108 15.14 10.81 5.83
C ARG A 108 16.09 10.40 6.95
N GLN A 109 15.84 10.93 8.14
CA GLN A 109 16.42 10.41 9.36
C GLN A 109 15.30 9.87 10.23
N GLN A 110 15.53 8.73 10.85
CA GLN A 110 14.55 8.12 11.73
C GLN A 110 15.25 7.57 12.96
N LEU A 111 14.67 7.86 14.12
CA LEU A 111 15.02 7.23 15.39
C LEU A 111 13.77 6.54 15.94
N SER A 112 13.86 5.25 16.22
CA SER A 112 12.79 4.49 16.85
C SER A 112 13.28 3.75 18.07
N ALA A 113 12.53 3.86 19.16
CA ALA A 113 12.76 3.15 20.40
C ALA A 113 11.54 2.29 20.71
N ARG A 114 11.76 1.02 21.00
CA ARG A 114 10.70 0.07 21.33
C ARG A 114 11.06 -0.68 22.59
N ILE A 115 10.09 -0.82 23.48
CA ILE A 115 10.13 -1.69 24.65
C ILE A 115 8.93 -2.63 24.55
N ALA A 116 9.14 -3.93 24.70
CA ALA A 116 8.05 -4.88 24.71
C ALA A 116 8.25 -5.90 25.84
N LEU A 117 7.22 -6.03 26.68
CA LEU A 117 7.10 -7.06 27.70
C LEU A 117 6.18 -8.16 27.18
N LYS A 118 6.68 -9.39 27.18
CA LYS A 118 5.92 -10.58 26.83
C LYS A 118 5.84 -11.51 28.01
N ALA A 119 4.63 -11.92 28.36
CA ALA A 119 4.38 -12.98 29.33
C ALA A 119 3.67 -14.14 28.62
N ASN A 120 4.16 -15.35 28.83
CA ASN A 120 3.57 -16.56 28.27
C ASN A 120 3.51 -17.63 29.35
N THR A 121 2.49 -17.53 30.19
CA THR A 121 2.25 -18.44 31.31
C THR A 121 1.28 -19.55 30.90
N GLU A 122 1.11 -20.58 31.74
CA GLU A 122 0.09 -21.60 31.53
C GLU A 122 -1.34 -21.04 31.52
N ARG A 123 -1.59 -19.90 32.20
CA ARG A 123 -2.92 -19.33 32.40
C ARG A 123 -3.27 -18.23 31.40
N PHE A 124 -2.26 -17.46 30.96
CA PHE A 124 -2.47 -16.34 30.07
C PHE A 124 -1.24 -16.02 29.23
N TYR A 125 -1.51 -15.38 28.11
CA TYR A 125 -0.52 -14.69 27.28
C TYR A 125 -0.75 -13.19 27.39
N MET A 126 0.32 -12.41 27.55
CA MET A 126 0.28 -10.96 27.52
C MET A 126 1.45 -10.44 26.69
N GLN A 127 1.18 -9.44 25.90
CA GLN A 127 2.18 -8.65 25.19
C GLN A 127 1.83 -7.19 25.34
N GLU A 128 2.76 -6.43 25.91
CA GLU A 128 2.72 -4.98 26.03
C GLU A 128 3.84 -4.41 25.21
N LYS A 129 3.55 -3.47 24.31
CA LYS A 129 4.52 -2.85 23.41
C LYS A 129 4.37 -1.34 23.49
N LEU A 130 5.43 -0.65 23.87
CA LEU A 130 5.56 0.80 23.78
C LEU A 130 6.58 1.13 22.69
N GLU A 131 6.20 1.97 21.74
CA GLU A 131 7.08 2.42 20.66
C GLU A 131 7.03 3.93 20.53
N ALA A 132 8.20 4.57 20.48
CA ALA A 132 8.37 5.97 20.14
C ALA A 132 9.13 6.07 18.81
N SER A 133 8.65 6.92 17.90
CA SER A 133 9.26 7.14 16.59
C SER A 133 9.41 8.63 16.31
N LEU A 134 10.60 9.02 15.88
CA LEU A 134 10.95 10.37 15.47
C LEU A 134 11.48 10.28 14.04
N ALA A 135 10.88 10.97 13.09
CA ALA A 135 11.31 10.99 11.72
C ALA A 135 11.45 12.45 11.24
N TRP A 136 12.55 12.74 10.58
CA TRP A 136 12.83 14.02 9.92
C TRP A 136 12.98 13.74 8.43
N ASN A 137 12.04 14.24 7.63
CA ASN A 137 12.01 14.05 6.19
C ASN A 137 12.15 15.42 5.51
N GLY A 138 13.17 15.58 4.71
CA GLY A 138 13.40 16.76 3.89
C GLY A 138 13.46 16.39 2.41
N ILE A 139 12.87 17.21 1.54
CA ILE A 139 12.84 16.99 0.10
C ILE A 139 13.21 18.29 -0.59
N ARG A 140 14.05 18.20 -1.61
CA ARG A 140 14.38 19.30 -2.52
C ARG A 140 14.16 18.84 -3.93
N ALA A 141 13.44 19.62 -4.73
CA ALA A 141 13.21 19.33 -6.14
C ALA A 141 13.42 20.59 -6.97
N VAL A 142 13.98 20.40 -8.15
CA VAL A 142 14.10 21.43 -9.19
C VAL A 142 13.38 20.93 -10.42
N LEU A 143 12.44 21.72 -10.91
CA LEU A 143 11.67 21.43 -12.12
C LEU A 143 11.99 22.46 -13.20
N SER A 144 12.08 21.97 -14.43
CA SER A 144 12.14 22.75 -15.66
C SER A 144 11.08 22.27 -16.65
N GLY A 145 10.78 23.04 -17.68
CA GLY A 145 9.74 22.74 -18.67
C GLY A 145 8.53 23.64 -18.54
N SER A 146 7.30 23.09 -18.58
CA SER A 146 6.05 23.87 -18.60
C SER A 146 5.87 24.77 -17.37
N TYR A 147 6.39 24.36 -16.20
CA TYR A 147 6.24 25.08 -14.93
C TYR A 147 7.56 25.10 -14.15
N PRO A 148 8.55 25.89 -14.57
CA PRO A 148 9.84 25.91 -13.90
C PRO A 148 9.71 26.42 -12.46
N ASN A 149 10.27 25.65 -11.51
CA ASN A 149 10.21 25.97 -10.09
C ASN A 149 11.26 25.22 -9.28
N ARG A 150 11.46 25.69 -8.05
CA ARG A 150 12.22 24.98 -7.01
C ARG A 150 11.31 24.72 -5.82
N GLN A 151 11.33 23.49 -5.32
CA GLN A 151 10.55 23.09 -4.17
C GLN A 151 11.47 22.67 -3.03
N ARG A 152 11.11 23.06 -1.83
CA ARG A 152 11.66 22.53 -0.58
C ARG A 152 10.50 22.14 0.33
N ALA A 153 10.45 20.89 0.71
CA ALA A 153 9.49 20.39 1.69
C ALA A 153 10.23 19.82 2.90
N ASP A 154 9.80 20.20 4.09
CA ASP A 154 10.21 19.62 5.35
C ASP A 154 8.96 18.97 5.98
N ALA A 155 9.00 17.66 6.22
CA ALA A 155 7.86 16.86 6.65
C ALA A 155 8.23 15.92 7.82
N PRO A 156 8.61 16.47 9.01
CA PRO A 156 8.86 15.64 10.17
C PRO A 156 7.58 14.98 10.69
N ALA A 157 7.74 13.84 11.36
CA ALA A 157 6.68 13.10 12.01
C ALA A 157 7.17 12.52 13.35
N TYR A 158 6.45 12.77 14.42
CA TYR A 158 6.78 12.31 15.76
C TYR A 158 5.60 11.56 16.33
N GLY A 159 5.81 10.35 16.81
CA GLY A 159 4.75 9.49 17.31
C GLY A 159 5.17 8.68 18.52
N ILE A 160 4.18 8.39 19.35
CA ILE A 160 4.29 7.41 20.43
C ILE A 160 3.05 6.53 20.37
N GLU A 161 3.25 5.21 20.45
CA GLU A 161 2.16 4.24 20.45
C GLU A 161 2.35 3.20 21.54
N ASN A 162 1.23 2.75 22.08
CA ASN A 162 1.14 1.66 23.03
C ASN A 162 0.17 0.62 22.50
N ASP A 163 0.57 -0.65 22.54
CA ASP A 163 -0.24 -1.79 22.08
C ASP A 163 -0.17 -2.92 23.12
N LEU A 164 -1.27 -3.09 23.85
CA LEU A 164 -1.46 -4.17 24.82
C LEU A 164 -2.37 -5.24 24.23
N LYS A 165 -1.94 -6.49 24.30
CA LYS A 165 -2.73 -7.68 24.06
C LYS A 165 -2.64 -8.63 25.21
N TYR A 166 -3.79 -8.97 25.79
CA TYR A 166 -3.93 -9.95 26.86
C TYR A 166 -4.90 -11.05 26.43
N ILE A 167 -4.51 -12.31 26.60
CA ILE A 167 -5.33 -13.48 26.23
C ILE A 167 -5.33 -14.44 27.41
N ARG A 168 -6.51 -14.79 27.88
CA ARG A 168 -6.72 -15.86 28.87
C ARG A 168 -7.56 -16.97 28.26
N ARG A 169 -7.11 -18.21 28.40
CA ARG A 169 -7.83 -19.40 27.94
C ARG A 169 -8.21 -20.27 29.13
N THR A 170 -9.42 -20.79 29.09
CA THR A 170 -9.93 -21.72 30.10
C THR A 170 -10.82 -22.76 29.39
N GLY A 171 -10.25 -23.93 29.11
CA GLY A 171 -10.91 -24.96 28.31
C GLY A 171 -11.24 -24.45 26.90
N THR A 172 -12.52 -24.50 26.54
CA THR A 172 -13.03 -24.03 25.22
C THR A 172 -13.32 -22.53 25.17
N ARG A 173 -13.06 -21.79 26.25
CA ARG A 173 -13.34 -20.36 26.36
C ARG A 173 -12.07 -19.55 26.28
N SER A 174 -12.14 -18.41 25.62
CA SER A 174 -11.04 -17.43 25.57
C SER A 174 -11.56 -16.03 25.85
N LEU A 175 -10.78 -15.26 26.60
CA LEU A 175 -10.96 -13.83 26.78
C LEU A 175 -9.73 -13.14 26.21
N THR A 176 -9.94 -12.23 25.29
CA THR A 176 -8.89 -11.37 24.72
C THR A 176 -9.21 -9.92 25.04
N VAL A 177 -8.27 -9.19 25.60
CA VAL A 177 -8.36 -7.75 25.81
C VAL A 177 -7.26 -7.11 24.99
N THR A 178 -7.61 -6.09 24.21
CA THR A 178 -6.64 -5.27 23.46
C THR A 178 -6.83 -3.80 23.78
N SER A 179 -5.73 -3.09 23.91
CA SER A 179 -5.72 -1.65 24.15
C SER A 179 -4.68 -1.04 23.23
N TYR A 180 -5.10 -0.13 22.38
CA TYR A 180 -4.22 0.60 21.47
C TYR A 180 -4.37 2.09 21.68
N LEU A 181 -3.24 2.78 21.85
CA LEU A 181 -3.14 4.22 21.99
C LEU A 181 -2.07 4.73 21.04
N LYS A 182 -2.34 5.83 20.36
CA LYS A 182 -1.35 6.49 19.50
C LYS A 182 -1.50 8.00 19.55
N TYR A 183 -0.40 8.68 19.78
CA TYR A 183 -0.26 10.11 19.57
C TYR A 183 0.68 10.35 18.41
N LEU A 184 0.30 11.24 17.49
CA LEU A 184 1.06 11.58 16.30
C LEU A 184 1.03 13.09 16.09
N THR A 185 2.18 13.71 15.79
CA THR A 185 2.25 15.10 15.34
C THR A 185 3.14 15.21 14.11
N ARG A 186 2.68 15.98 13.13
CA ARG A 186 3.32 16.16 11.81
C ARG A 186 3.34 17.64 11.44
N PRO A 187 4.29 18.43 11.96
CA PRO A 187 4.51 19.79 11.47
C PRO A 187 5.22 19.69 10.11
N GLN A 188 4.65 20.28 9.07
CA GLN A 188 5.14 20.20 7.70
C GLN A 188 5.19 21.57 7.07
N SER A 189 6.11 21.77 6.12
CA SER A 189 6.15 22.97 5.29
C SER A 189 6.54 22.63 3.85
N LEU A 190 6.06 23.43 2.92
CA LEU A 190 6.42 23.39 1.51
C LEU A 190 6.65 24.81 1.03
N ASP A 191 7.84 25.07 0.56
CA ASP A 191 8.21 26.31 -0.14
C ASP A 191 8.34 26.01 -1.62
N VAL A 192 7.66 26.80 -2.46
CA VAL A 192 7.74 26.74 -3.93
C VAL A 192 8.19 28.10 -4.44
N VAL A 193 9.32 28.14 -5.12
CA VAL A 193 9.90 29.37 -5.69
C VAL A 193 9.83 29.30 -7.21
N ARG A 194 9.18 30.29 -7.82
CA ARG A 194 9.07 30.50 -9.27
C ARG A 194 9.64 31.86 -9.63
N GLU A 195 9.85 32.12 -10.91
CA GLU A 195 10.22 33.47 -11.38
C GLU A 195 9.15 34.52 -11.05
N THR A 196 7.87 34.11 -11.04
CA THR A 196 6.73 35.00 -10.79
C THR A 196 6.43 35.21 -9.29
N GLY A 197 7.16 34.58 -8.38
CA GLY A 197 6.94 34.71 -6.94
C GLY A 197 7.17 33.42 -6.17
N SER A 198 6.96 33.48 -4.86
CA SER A 198 7.10 32.35 -3.96
C SER A 198 5.79 32.03 -3.25
N GLN A 199 5.53 30.74 -3.08
CA GLN A 199 4.41 30.24 -2.28
C GLN A 199 4.97 29.45 -1.08
N ARG A 200 4.26 29.56 0.04
CA ARG A 200 4.58 28.81 1.24
C ARG A 200 3.33 28.18 1.84
N GLN A 201 3.37 26.87 2.02
CA GLN A 201 2.39 26.09 2.76
C GLN A 201 2.96 25.67 4.09
N THR A 202 2.25 25.93 5.19
CA THR A 202 2.54 25.34 6.49
C THR A 202 1.39 24.43 6.91
N ILE A 203 1.69 23.34 7.60
CA ILE A 203 0.72 22.35 8.06
C ILE A 203 1.14 21.89 9.46
N ALA A 204 0.25 21.97 10.42
CA ALA A 204 0.38 21.36 11.73
C ALA A 204 -0.78 20.37 11.94
N ASP A 205 -0.49 19.09 11.85
CA ASP A 205 -1.46 18.01 12.05
C ASP A 205 -1.09 17.22 13.30
N ARG A 206 -2.01 17.16 14.26
CA ARG A 206 -1.86 16.45 15.53
C ARG A 206 -3.05 15.52 15.70
N ALA A 207 -2.79 14.28 16.10
CA ALA A 207 -3.84 13.30 16.31
C ALA A 207 -3.58 12.46 17.55
N PHE A 208 -4.61 12.21 18.33
CA PHE A 208 -4.64 11.21 19.37
C PHE A 208 -5.73 10.20 19.03
N TYR A 209 -5.33 8.96 18.90
CA TYR A 209 -6.22 7.83 18.60
C TYR A 209 -6.18 6.81 19.72
N MET A 210 -7.35 6.27 20.06
CA MET A 210 -7.46 5.15 20.98
C MET A 210 -8.48 4.12 20.51
N ASN A 211 -8.21 2.83 20.82
CA ASN A 211 -9.13 1.73 20.58
C ASN A 211 -8.94 0.65 21.66
N HIS A 212 -9.93 0.50 22.52
CA HIS A 212 -9.93 -0.49 23.59
C HIS A 212 -11.06 -1.47 23.35
N ASN A 213 -10.77 -2.75 23.40
CA ASN A 213 -11.81 -3.77 23.24
C ASN A 213 -11.54 -5.02 24.06
N ALA A 214 -12.64 -5.70 24.38
CA ALA A 214 -12.64 -7.02 24.96
C ALA A 214 -13.41 -7.96 24.04
N ALA A 215 -12.88 -9.17 23.88
CA ALA A 215 -13.46 -10.19 23.05
C ALA A 215 -13.55 -11.50 23.83
N PHE A 216 -14.75 -12.08 23.86
CA PHE A 216 -15.02 -13.38 24.44
C PHE A 216 -15.28 -14.38 23.33
N GLY A 217 -14.60 -15.52 23.36
CA GLY A 217 -14.79 -16.62 22.43
C GLY A 217 -15.14 -17.91 23.17
N THR A 218 -16.06 -18.71 22.60
CA THR A 218 -16.38 -20.05 23.11
C THR A 218 -16.70 -21.00 21.97
N GLN A 219 -16.47 -22.27 22.19
CA GLN A 219 -16.79 -23.35 21.25
C GLN A 219 -17.75 -24.32 21.87
N ALA A 220 -18.83 -24.68 21.14
CA ALA A 220 -19.80 -25.68 21.49
C ALA A 220 -20.03 -26.60 20.28
N GLY A 221 -19.51 -27.83 20.35
CA GLY A 221 -19.58 -28.78 19.24
C GLY A 221 -18.92 -28.22 17.95
N ARG A 222 -19.74 -28.10 16.91
CA ARG A 222 -19.32 -27.58 15.60
C ARG A 222 -19.41 -26.04 15.46
N PHE A 223 -19.90 -25.37 16.50
CA PHE A 223 -20.09 -23.94 16.50
C PHE A 223 -19.04 -23.24 17.36
N ALA A 224 -18.45 -22.18 16.84
CA ALA A 224 -17.64 -21.23 17.58
C ALA A 224 -18.34 -19.87 17.59
N PHE A 225 -18.45 -19.28 18.77
CA PHE A 225 -19.07 -17.98 19.00
C PHE A 225 -17.99 -16.99 19.44
N ALA A 226 -18.04 -15.80 18.89
CA ALA A 226 -17.16 -14.69 19.26
C ALA A 226 -18.01 -13.46 19.53
N PHE A 227 -17.71 -12.76 20.62
CA PHE A 227 -18.36 -11.50 21.00
C PHE A 227 -17.26 -10.50 21.31
N LYS A 228 -17.07 -9.51 20.45
CA LYS A 228 -16.11 -8.43 20.64
C LYS A 228 -16.85 -7.13 20.82
N GLY A 229 -16.53 -6.40 21.89
CA GLY A 229 -17.08 -5.07 22.15
C GLY A 229 -15.95 -4.12 22.50
N GLY A 230 -16.11 -2.85 22.14
CA GLY A 230 -15.06 -1.88 22.40
C GLY A 230 -15.49 -0.43 22.22
N VAL A 231 -14.53 0.44 22.56
CA VAL A 231 -14.64 1.88 22.42
C VAL A 231 -13.48 2.38 21.56
N SER A 232 -13.74 3.36 20.70
CA SER A 232 -12.69 3.99 19.90
C SER A 232 -12.92 5.50 19.83
N ALA A 233 -11.83 6.27 19.84
CA ALA A 233 -11.92 7.70 19.65
C ALA A 233 -10.72 8.21 18.86
N LEU A 234 -10.94 9.28 18.11
CA LEU A 234 -9.95 10.06 17.40
C LEU A 234 -10.16 11.54 17.74
N PHE A 235 -9.11 12.21 18.16
CA PHE A 235 -9.06 13.66 18.35
C PHE A 235 -7.96 14.21 17.46
N ARG A 236 -8.31 15.09 16.54
CA ARG A 236 -7.39 15.64 15.54
C ARG A 236 -7.47 17.16 15.53
N GLY A 237 -6.31 17.83 15.50
CA GLY A 237 -6.17 19.25 15.23
C GLY A 237 -5.40 19.44 13.93
N LEU A 238 -5.96 20.17 12.99
CA LEU A 238 -5.34 20.50 11.70
C LEU A 238 -5.32 22.00 11.51
N VAL A 239 -4.11 22.57 11.47
CA VAL A 239 -3.89 23.99 11.14
C VAL A 239 -3.08 24.04 9.87
N THR A 240 -3.55 24.76 8.87
CA THR A 240 -2.82 24.98 7.60
C THR A 240 -2.90 26.43 7.20
N ASP A 241 -1.83 26.94 6.61
CA ASP A 241 -1.77 28.28 6.04
C ASP A 241 -0.99 28.27 4.73
N LEU A 242 -1.58 28.84 3.69
CA LEU A 242 -0.99 28.94 2.35
C LEU A 242 -0.90 30.40 1.94
N THR A 243 0.30 30.89 1.71
CA THR A 243 0.60 32.26 1.32
C THR A 243 1.27 32.35 -0.05
N GLY A 244 1.22 33.53 -0.68
CA GLY A 244 1.86 33.79 -1.98
C GLY A 244 1.11 33.23 -3.19
N THR A 245 -0.18 32.91 -3.08
CA THR A 245 -1.01 32.45 -4.20
C THR A 245 -2.07 33.48 -4.56
N GLY A 246 -2.46 33.53 -5.84
CA GLY A 246 -3.63 34.29 -6.31
C GLY A 246 -4.93 33.49 -6.32
N LEU A 247 -5.01 32.39 -5.57
CA LEU A 247 -6.23 31.56 -5.51
C LEU A 247 -7.35 32.35 -4.83
N GLY A 248 -8.52 32.42 -5.48
CA GLY A 248 -9.70 33.11 -4.98
C GLY A 248 -10.45 32.39 -3.85
N THR A 249 -9.91 31.33 -3.28
CA THR A 249 -10.47 30.51 -2.19
C THR A 249 -9.74 30.77 -0.88
N GLY A 250 -10.39 30.50 0.25
CA GLY A 250 -9.73 30.55 1.56
C GLY A 250 -8.47 29.69 1.59
N THR A 251 -7.37 30.24 2.11
CA THR A 251 -6.04 29.62 2.07
C THR A 251 -5.59 29.03 3.40
N ALA A 252 -6.45 29.08 4.40
CA ALA A 252 -6.16 28.61 5.74
C ALA A 252 -7.21 27.62 6.26
N ASN A 253 -6.81 26.75 7.17
CA ASN A 253 -7.66 25.91 7.99
C ASN A 253 -7.21 25.98 9.45
N ASP A 254 -8.15 26.04 10.39
CA ASP A 254 -7.92 25.81 11.82
C ASP A 254 -9.06 24.94 12.36
N LEU A 255 -8.84 23.63 12.34
CA LEU A 255 -9.86 22.62 12.57
C LEU A 255 -9.58 21.79 13.80
N SER A 256 -10.63 21.55 14.58
CA SER A 256 -10.69 20.48 15.56
C SER A 256 -11.71 19.46 15.08
N ALA A 257 -11.27 18.25 14.80
CA ALA A 257 -12.08 17.19 14.20
C ALA A 257 -11.86 15.87 14.92
N GLY A 258 -12.85 14.98 14.88
CA GLY A 258 -12.67 13.65 15.44
C GLY A 258 -13.98 12.95 15.73
N TYR A 259 -13.89 11.84 16.43
CA TYR A 259 -15.05 11.07 16.88
C TYR A 259 -14.78 10.34 18.19
N ALA A 260 -15.85 9.99 18.87
CA ALA A 260 -15.89 9.00 19.93
C ALA A 260 -17.04 8.03 19.66
N GLY A 261 -16.84 6.74 19.91
CA GLY A 261 -17.87 5.76 19.62
C GLY A 261 -17.66 4.42 20.30
N VAL A 262 -18.72 3.64 20.26
CA VAL A 262 -18.79 2.28 20.78
C VAL A 262 -19.11 1.32 19.64
N TYR A 263 -18.65 0.08 19.75
CA TYR A 263 -18.96 -0.96 18.78
C TYR A 263 -19.11 -2.33 19.42
N LEU A 264 -19.88 -3.17 18.74
CA LEU A 264 -20.07 -4.58 19.06
C LEU A 264 -19.90 -5.39 17.77
N GLN A 265 -19.22 -6.52 17.87
CA GLN A 265 -18.96 -7.41 16.75
C GLN A 265 -19.21 -8.86 17.18
N PRO A 266 -20.48 -9.32 17.17
CA PRO A 266 -20.76 -10.72 17.35
C PRO A 266 -20.42 -11.50 16.07
N GLY A 267 -19.90 -12.70 16.26
CA GLY A 267 -19.54 -13.62 15.18
C GLY A 267 -19.92 -15.06 15.53
N ILE A 268 -20.32 -15.80 14.51
CA ILE A 268 -20.60 -17.23 14.62
C ILE A 268 -19.90 -17.95 13.47
N THR A 269 -19.22 -19.05 13.79
CA THR A 269 -18.62 -19.94 12.79
C THR A 269 -19.13 -21.36 13.02
N TYR A 270 -19.75 -21.92 12.00
CA TYR A 270 -20.03 -23.37 11.93
C TYR A 270 -18.89 -24.06 11.19
N ARG A 271 -18.41 -25.16 11.72
CA ARG A 271 -17.33 -25.96 11.11
C ARG A 271 -17.67 -27.44 11.12
N SER A 272 -17.64 -28.05 9.95
CA SER A 272 -17.63 -29.49 9.76
C SER A 272 -16.37 -29.90 8.97
N GLN A 273 -16.22 -31.19 8.68
CA GLN A 273 -15.07 -31.67 7.88
C GLN A 273 -14.97 -31.04 6.51
N ARG A 274 -16.10 -30.70 5.86
CA ARG A 274 -16.15 -30.22 4.48
C ARG A 274 -16.70 -28.80 4.34
N LEU A 275 -17.34 -28.26 5.38
CA LEU A 275 -18.04 -26.99 5.30
C LEU A 275 -17.66 -26.10 6.46
N ARG A 276 -17.30 -24.84 6.15
CA ARG A 276 -17.16 -23.75 7.12
C ARG A 276 -18.09 -22.61 6.69
N LEU A 277 -18.93 -22.17 7.60
CA LEU A 277 -19.77 -20.98 7.46
C LEU A 277 -19.37 -19.99 8.54
N THR A 278 -19.16 -18.74 8.15
CA THR A 278 -18.84 -17.65 9.09
C THR A 278 -19.80 -16.50 8.85
N LEU A 279 -20.35 -15.98 9.90
CA LEU A 279 -21.19 -14.79 9.92
C LEU A 279 -20.66 -13.84 11.00
N ASP A 280 -20.24 -12.64 10.61
CA ASP A 280 -19.84 -11.56 11.49
C ASP A 280 -20.81 -10.39 11.32
N LEU A 281 -21.27 -9.81 12.43
CA LEU A 281 -22.28 -8.75 12.45
C LEU A 281 -21.76 -7.51 13.20
N PRO A 282 -20.69 -6.87 12.73
CA PRO A 282 -20.16 -5.65 13.35
C PRO A 282 -21.18 -4.52 13.23
N ALA A 283 -21.45 -3.89 14.35
CA ALA A 283 -22.27 -2.68 14.46
C ALA A 283 -21.64 -1.71 15.44
N GLY A 284 -21.84 -0.42 15.24
CA GLY A 284 -21.31 0.59 16.13
C GLY A 284 -22.00 1.92 15.94
N TYR A 285 -21.81 2.80 16.91
CA TYR A 285 -22.25 4.18 16.82
C TYR A 285 -21.07 5.09 17.12
N ARG A 286 -20.85 6.06 16.24
CA ARG A 286 -19.81 7.09 16.40
C ARG A 286 -20.44 8.46 16.34
N ARG A 287 -20.11 9.29 17.33
CA ARG A 287 -20.43 10.72 17.32
C ARG A 287 -19.20 11.47 16.84
N TYR A 288 -19.33 12.07 15.69
CA TYR A 288 -18.33 12.93 15.08
C TYR A 288 -18.55 14.37 15.51
N GLY A 289 -17.44 15.10 15.65
CA GLY A 289 -17.42 16.53 15.86
C GLY A 289 -16.42 17.17 14.90
N LEU A 290 -16.81 18.27 14.29
CA LEU A 290 -15.93 19.13 13.52
C LEU A 290 -16.22 20.56 13.89
N HIS A 291 -15.20 21.30 14.26
CA HIS A 291 -15.23 22.71 14.58
C HIS A 291 -14.16 23.42 13.77
N ASP A 292 -14.59 24.30 12.88
CA ASP A 292 -13.73 25.24 12.16
C ASP A 292 -13.66 26.53 12.99
N ARG A 293 -12.44 26.90 13.42
CA ARG A 293 -12.24 28.09 14.26
C ARG A 293 -12.12 29.36 13.44
N ILE A 294 -11.97 29.27 12.12
CA ILE A 294 -11.87 30.42 11.24
C ILE A 294 -13.27 31.06 11.06
N ASP A 295 -14.26 30.23 10.71
CA ASP A 295 -15.65 30.69 10.50
C ASP A 295 -16.58 30.41 11.69
N GLY A 296 -16.07 29.75 12.74
CA GLY A 296 -16.83 29.38 13.94
C GLY A 296 -17.84 28.25 13.73
N SER A 297 -17.86 27.62 12.55
CA SER A 297 -18.84 26.58 12.23
C SER A 297 -18.61 25.29 13.03
N ARG A 298 -19.72 24.62 13.36
CA ARG A 298 -19.71 23.34 14.07
C ARG A 298 -20.60 22.35 13.34
N ASN A 299 -20.02 21.24 12.91
CA ASN A 299 -20.70 20.20 12.14
C ASN A 299 -20.66 18.85 12.90
N PRO A 300 -21.55 18.65 13.90
CA PRO A 300 -21.67 17.36 14.57
C PRO A 300 -22.43 16.37 13.68
N ALA A 301 -22.01 15.09 13.72
CA ALA A 301 -22.72 14.01 13.05
C ALA A 301 -22.76 12.76 13.93
N GLY A 302 -23.93 12.12 14.02
CA GLY A 302 -24.10 10.80 14.61
C GLY A 302 -24.15 9.75 13.49
N ILE A 303 -23.20 8.83 13.45
CA ILE A 303 -23.13 7.83 12.40
C ILE A 303 -23.26 6.44 13.02
N PHE A 304 -24.31 5.72 12.63
CA PHE A 304 -24.45 4.31 12.91
C PHE A 304 -23.70 3.53 11.83
N THR A 305 -22.72 2.73 12.24
CA THR A 305 -21.93 1.87 11.37
C THR A 305 -22.45 0.44 11.47
N TRP A 306 -22.59 -0.23 10.34
CA TRP A 306 -23.07 -1.60 10.26
C TRP A 306 -22.44 -2.25 9.03
N LYS A 307 -21.71 -3.38 9.22
CA LYS A 307 -20.95 -3.99 8.15
C LYS A 307 -20.95 -5.53 8.25
N PRO A 308 -22.13 -6.19 8.15
CA PRO A 308 -22.20 -7.63 8.16
C PRO A 308 -21.32 -8.25 7.07
N ARG A 309 -20.72 -9.36 7.46
CA ARG A 309 -19.88 -10.18 6.59
C ARG A 309 -20.31 -11.62 6.69
N PHE A 310 -20.51 -12.27 5.58
CA PHE A 310 -20.66 -13.71 5.51
C PHE A 310 -19.53 -14.33 4.71
N ALA A 311 -19.14 -15.56 5.06
CA ALA A 311 -18.17 -16.33 4.30
C ALA A 311 -18.54 -17.81 4.36
N VAL A 312 -18.41 -18.47 3.22
CA VAL A 312 -18.65 -19.91 3.03
C VAL A 312 -17.41 -20.51 2.42
N LYS A 313 -16.92 -21.60 3.00
CA LYS A 313 -15.90 -22.44 2.38
C LYS A 313 -16.39 -23.88 2.40
N TRP A 314 -16.51 -24.45 1.22
CA TRP A 314 -16.94 -25.83 1.02
C TRP A 314 -15.85 -26.62 0.30
N SER A 315 -15.42 -27.71 0.90
CA SER A 315 -14.40 -28.63 0.35
C SER A 315 -15.05 -29.99 0.09
N PRO A 316 -15.72 -30.17 -1.07
CA PRO A 316 -16.41 -31.43 -1.40
C PRO A 316 -15.45 -32.61 -1.43
N THR A 317 -14.20 -32.37 -1.81
CA THR A 317 -13.11 -33.36 -1.80
C THR A 317 -11.87 -32.77 -1.11
N GLY A 318 -10.87 -33.60 -0.82
CA GLY A 318 -9.56 -33.14 -0.33
C GLY A 318 -8.78 -32.29 -1.34
N ARG A 319 -9.19 -32.30 -2.62
CA ARG A 319 -8.52 -31.57 -3.71
C ARG A 319 -9.24 -30.31 -4.12
N LEU A 320 -10.56 -30.24 -4.00
CA LEU A 320 -11.38 -29.11 -4.45
C LEU A 320 -11.92 -28.32 -3.26
N SER A 321 -11.75 -27.01 -3.29
CA SER A 321 -12.31 -26.06 -2.33
C SER A 321 -13.01 -24.93 -3.07
N LEU A 322 -14.26 -24.67 -2.71
CA LEU A 322 -15.07 -23.57 -3.19
C LEU A 322 -15.24 -22.57 -2.05
N SER A 323 -15.15 -21.29 -2.34
CA SER A 323 -15.34 -20.22 -1.36
C SER A 323 -16.22 -19.12 -1.92
N ALA A 324 -17.05 -18.55 -1.07
CA ALA A 324 -17.80 -17.35 -1.37
C ALA A 324 -17.84 -16.46 -0.13
N SER A 325 -17.71 -15.16 -0.30
CA SER A 325 -17.92 -14.22 0.78
C SER A 325 -18.57 -12.94 0.31
N GLY A 326 -19.26 -12.26 1.21
CA GLY A 326 -19.89 -10.99 0.91
C GLY A 326 -19.91 -10.09 2.12
N THR A 327 -19.87 -8.79 1.86
CA THR A 327 -20.06 -7.74 2.85
C THR A 327 -20.91 -6.64 2.26
N VAL A 328 -21.79 -6.12 3.10
CA VAL A 328 -22.57 -4.93 2.82
C VAL A 328 -22.43 -4.05 4.06
N GLY A 329 -22.11 -2.77 3.91
CA GLY A 329 -21.92 -1.98 5.11
C GLY A 329 -21.99 -0.49 4.89
N ARG A 330 -22.40 0.21 5.94
CA ARG A 330 -22.35 1.67 6.04
C ARG A 330 -21.27 2.05 7.03
N ASP A 331 -20.39 2.96 6.62
CA ASP A 331 -19.33 3.52 7.45
C ASP A 331 -19.18 5.01 7.16
N ALA A 332 -18.47 5.72 8.01
CA ALA A 332 -18.14 7.11 7.71
C ALA A 332 -17.24 7.20 6.47
N ALA A 333 -17.45 8.22 5.67
CA ALA A 333 -16.49 8.57 4.62
C ALA A 333 -15.15 8.96 5.25
N ASP A 334 -14.08 8.79 4.46
CA ASP A 334 -12.71 9.06 4.87
C ASP A 334 -12.53 10.49 5.41
N ASP A 335 -11.86 10.63 6.55
CA ASP A 335 -11.54 11.89 7.22
C ASP A 335 -10.33 12.63 6.58
N SER A 336 -9.65 12.03 5.60
CA SER A 336 -8.60 12.69 4.80
C SER A 336 -9.11 13.85 3.96
N ARG A 337 -10.44 13.99 3.82
CA ARG A 337 -11.12 15.03 3.04
C ARG A 337 -11.52 16.25 3.87
N ILE A 338 -11.17 16.27 5.16
CA ILE A 338 -11.54 17.37 6.05
C ILE A 338 -10.61 18.55 5.83
N GLY A 339 -11.19 19.77 5.77
CA GLY A 339 -10.52 21.03 5.54
C GLY A 339 -10.96 21.67 4.23
N ASN A 340 -11.80 22.72 4.29
CA ASN A 340 -12.30 23.43 3.10
C ASN A 340 -11.33 24.47 2.56
N GLY A 341 -10.36 24.92 3.38
CA GLY A 341 -9.29 25.81 2.93
C GLY A 341 -8.30 25.07 2.00
N ALA A 342 -7.75 25.80 1.06
CA ALA A 342 -6.81 25.28 0.08
C ALA A 342 -5.49 24.80 0.73
N VAL A 343 -5.07 23.61 0.39
CA VAL A 343 -3.78 23.04 0.81
C VAL A 343 -2.96 22.72 -0.43
N LEU A 344 -1.82 23.40 -0.60
CA LEU A 344 -0.86 23.14 -1.66
C LEU A 344 -0.08 21.85 -1.33
N ARG A 345 -0.26 20.81 -2.13
CA ARG A 345 0.36 19.50 -1.92
C ARG A 345 1.72 19.35 -2.61
N ASN A 346 1.89 20.04 -3.73
CA ASN A 346 3.14 20.21 -4.48
C ASN A 346 3.05 21.54 -5.25
N TYR A 347 4.00 21.85 -6.12
CA TYR A 347 4.08 23.10 -6.85
C TYR A 347 2.79 23.53 -7.60
N ARG A 348 1.87 22.62 -7.93
CA ARG A 348 0.65 22.92 -8.68
C ARG A 348 -0.62 22.23 -8.18
N SER A 349 -0.51 21.17 -7.39
CA SER A 349 -1.69 20.43 -6.89
C SER A 349 -2.20 21.04 -5.60
N VAL A 350 -3.41 21.55 -5.64
CA VAL A 350 -4.15 22.09 -4.50
C VAL A 350 -5.29 21.14 -4.14
N LEU A 351 -5.53 20.93 -2.86
CA LEU A 351 -6.66 20.18 -2.34
C LEU A 351 -7.53 21.08 -1.48
N CYS A 352 -8.82 21.15 -1.81
CA CYS A 352 -9.86 21.74 -0.97
C CYS A 352 -10.81 20.60 -0.54
N GLY A 353 -10.85 20.30 0.73
CA GLY A 353 -11.72 19.24 1.26
C GLY A 353 -13.11 19.73 1.57
N VAL A 354 -13.80 19.02 2.49
CA VAL A 354 -15.13 19.35 2.97
C VAL A 354 -15.19 19.27 4.49
N ASN A 355 -15.86 20.21 5.13
CA ASN A 355 -16.03 20.23 6.59
C ASN A 355 -17.31 19.48 7.01
N GLU A 356 -17.42 18.20 6.58
CA GLU A 356 -18.62 17.40 6.85
C GLU A 356 -18.30 15.90 6.93
N TYR A 357 -18.90 15.20 7.88
CA TYR A 357 -18.90 13.75 7.96
C TYR A 357 -20.20 13.18 7.39
N ARG A 358 -20.09 12.25 6.45
CA ARG A 358 -21.22 11.53 5.84
C ARG A 358 -20.95 10.04 5.77
N GLN A 359 -22.04 9.26 5.64
CA GLN A 359 -21.95 7.82 5.44
C GLN A 359 -21.68 7.45 3.99
N ALA A 360 -20.83 6.45 3.79
CA ALA A 360 -20.64 5.74 2.54
C ALA A 360 -21.25 4.34 2.65
N LEU A 361 -21.85 3.84 1.57
CA LEU A 361 -22.33 2.47 1.46
C LEU A 361 -21.34 1.64 0.64
N GLN A 362 -20.80 0.60 1.26
CA GLN A 362 -19.81 -0.31 0.64
C GLN A 362 -20.42 -1.70 0.47
N ARG A 363 -20.22 -2.30 -0.68
CA ARG A 363 -20.70 -3.65 -1.01
C ARG A 363 -19.62 -4.41 -1.74
N SER A 364 -19.40 -5.67 -1.35
CA SER A 364 -18.44 -6.53 -2.02
C SER A 364 -18.93 -7.98 -1.99
N LEU A 365 -18.75 -8.67 -3.11
CA LEU A 365 -18.95 -10.10 -3.24
C LEU A 365 -17.68 -10.73 -3.80
N SER A 366 -17.27 -11.87 -3.26
CA SER A 366 -16.17 -12.66 -3.80
C SER A 366 -16.56 -14.12 -3.95
N ALA A 367 -16.05 -14.77 -4.98
CA ALA A 367 -16.15 -16.20 -5.21
C ALA A 367 -14.79 -16.75 -5.61
N GLY A 368 -14.43 -17.90 -5.08
CA GLY A 368 -13.14 -18.52 -5.35
C GLY A 368 -13.25 -20.04 -5.51
N ILE A 369 -12.41 -20.57 -6.39
CA ILE A 369 -12.24 -21.99 -6.64
C ILE A 369 -10.76 -22.31 -6.46
N ALA A 370 -10.43 -23.30 -5.65
CA ALA A 370 -9.07 -23.80 -5.49
C ALA A 370 -9.05 -25.31 -5.71
N TYR A 371 -8.22 -25.75 -6.63
CA TYR A 371 -7.93 -27.15 -6.87
C TYR A 371 -6.47 -27.46 -6.60
N LYS A 372 -6.18 -28.50 -5.85
CA LYS A 372 -4.82 -28.92 -5.52
C LYS A 372 -4.67 -30.43 -5.63
N ASN A 373 -3.72 -30.84 -6.44
CA ASN A 373 -3.30 -32.22 -6.56
C ASN A 373 -1.79 -32.34 -6.22
N PRO A 374 -1.41 -32.50 -4.94
CA PRO A 374 -0.01 -32.53 -4.53
C PRO A 374 0.79 -33.69 -5.17
N ILE A 375 0.13 -34.83 -5.42
CA ILE A 375 0.78 -36.02 -6.01
C ILE A 375 1.11 -35.76 -7.47
N GLY A 376 0.16 -35.19 -8.25
CA GLY A 376 0.40 -34.83 -9.66
C GLY A 376 1.05 -33.46 -9.83
N GLY A 377 1.38 -32.76 -8.73
CA GLY A 377 2.02 -31.43 -8.79
C GLY A 377 1.18 -30.35 -9.45
N PHE A 378 -0.15 -30.51 -9.56
CA PHE A 378 -1.05 -29.55 -10.22
C PHE A 378 -1.82 -28.71 -9.19
N PHE A 379 -1.77 -27.38 -9.35
CA PHE A 379 -2.49 -26.42 -8.51
C PHE A 379 -3.17 -25.39 -9.41
N ALA A 380 -4.43 -25.08 -9.10
CA ALA A 380 -5.19 -24.06 -9.80
C ALA A 380 -6.05 -23.28 -8.80
N ASN A 381 -6.03 -21.95 -8.92
CA ASN A 381 -6.85 -21.05 -8.13
C ASN A 381 -7.54 -20.05 -9.06
N LEU A 382 -8.81 -19.77 -8.80
CA LEU A 382 -9.58 -18.73 -9.46
C LEU A 382 -10.26 -17.90 -8.38
N LEU A 383 -10.18 -16.58 -8.48
CA LEU A 383 -10.83 -15.61 -7.60
C LEU A 383 -11.54 -14.56 -8.45
N ALA A 384 -12.80 -14.30 -8.13
CA ALA A 384 -13.58 -13.19 -8.68
C ALA A 384 -14.08 -12.33 -7.53
N VAL A 385 -13.88 -11.01 -7.64
CA VAL A 385 -14.36 -10.02 -6.68
C VAL A 385 -15.11 -8.93 -7.42
N ARG A 386 -16.33 -8.66 -6.98
CA ARG A 386 -17.12 -7.52 -7.43
C ARG A 386 -17.31 -6.57 -6.26
N SER A 387 -17.00 -5.28 -6.44
CA SER A 387 -17.34 -4.27 -5.45
C SER A 387 -18.08 -3.09 -6.08
N TRP A 388 -18.93 -2.45 -5.29
CA TRP A 388 -19.61 -1.22 -5.66
C TRP A 388 -19.89 -0.41 -4.40
N ASN A 389 -19.39 0.82 -4.42
CA ASN A 389 -19.42 1.72 -3.28
C ASN A 389 -20.16 2.99 -3.68
N ASP A 390 -21.16 3.37 -2.90
CA ASP A 390 -21.83 4.65 -3.04
C ASP A 390 -21.19 5.63 -2.05
N LEU A 391 -20.44 6.59 -2.59
CA LEU A 391 -19.75 7.63 -1.84
C LEU A 391 -20.62 8.90 -1.78
N PRO A 392 -20.61 9.65 -0.66
CA PRO A 392 -21.47 10.84 -0.50
C PRO A 392 -20.91 12.09 -1.17
N PHE A 393 -19.70 12.01 -1.71
CA PHE A 393 -19.02 13.12 -2.36
C PHE A 393 -18.49 12.70 -3.74
N LEU A 394 -18.72 13.58 -4.71
CA LEU A 394 -18.16 13.48 -6.05
C LEU A 394 -16.83 14.25 -6.08
N PRO A 395 -15.70 13.63 -6.42
CA PRO A 395 -14.44 14.35 -6.64
C PRO A 395 -14.59 15.29 -7.83
N ALA A 396 -13.97 16.45 -7.73
CA ALA A 396 -13.98 17.47 -8.75
C ALA A 396 -12.56 18.01 -8.98
N GLN A 397 -12.28 18.39 -10.21
CA GLN A 397 -11.00 18.94 -10.62
C GLN A 397 -11.20 20.09 -11.58
N ARG A 398 -10.49 21.20 -11.35
CA ARG A 398 -10.43 22.34 -12.26
C ARG A 398 -9.00 22.87 -12.38
N PHE A 399 -8.70 23.49 -13.49
CA PHE A 399 -7.48 24.23 -13.70
C PHE A 399 -7.71 25.70 -13.36
N ASP A 400 -6.89 26.27 -12.48
CA ASP A 400 -6.92 27.67 -12.09
C ASP A 400 -5.51 28.24 -12.31
N GLY A 401 -5.30 28.83 -13.48
CA GLY A 401 -3.97 29.21 -13.95
C GLY A 401 -3.04 28.02 -14.03
N ASP A 402 -1.97 28.05 -13.24
CA ASP A 402 -0.98 26.97 -13.14
C ASP A 402 -1.41 25.87 -12.17
N TYR A 403 -2.47 26.08 -11.37
CA TYR A 403 -2.86 25.12 -10.37
C TYR A 403 -3.88 24.11 -10.90
N ILE A 404 -3.81 22.91 -10.34
CA ILE A 404 -4.81 21.85 -10.45
C ILE A 404 -5.52 21.82 -9.10
N VAL A 405 -6.71 22.37 -9.06
CA VAL A 405 -7.53 22.43 -7.84
C VAL A 405 -8.43 21.20 -7.77
N ASN A 406 -8.15 20.33 -6.81
CA ASN A 406 -8.96 19.17 -6.50
C ASN A 406 -9.90 19.53 -5.35
N TYR A 407 -11.19 19.26 -5.50
CA TYR A 407 -12.19 19.55 -4.50
C TYR A 407 -13.29 18.50 -4.51
N TYR A 408 -14.26 18.61 -3.61
CA TYR A 408 -15.37 17.66 -3.50
C TYR A 408 -16.71 18.39 -3.54
N VAL A 409 -17.65 17.81 -4.30
CA VAL A 409 -19.04 18.31 -4.38
C VAL A 409 -19.96 17.34 -3.64
N ARG A 410 -20.97 17.87 -2.96
CA ARG A 410 -22.03 17.10 -2.30
C ARG A 410 -22.93 16.44 -3.34
N SER A 411 -22.47 15.33 -3.88
CA SER A 411 -23.21 14.51 -4.85
C SER A 411 -22.83 13.05 -4.66
N SER A 412 -23.78 12.16 -4.90
CA SER A 412 -23.52 10.72 -4.84
C SER A 412 -22.58 10.32 -5.96
N ASN A 413 -21.53 9.58 -5.62
CA ASN A 413 -20.59 8.98 -6.56
C ASN A 413 -20.58 7.48 -6.40
N ARG A 414 -20.80 6.74 -7.48
CA ARG A 414 -20.76 5.29 -7.49
C ARG A 414 -19.46 4.78 -8.10
N VAL A 415 -18.62 4.17 -7.27
CA VAL A 415 -17.40 3.47 -7.71
C VAL A 415 -17.72 1.99 -7.90
N ARG A 416 -17.45 1.45 -9.08
CA ARG A 416 -17.66 0.04 -9.42
C ARG A 416 -16.34 -0.60 -9.81
N SER A 417 -16.07 -1.80 -9.31
CA SER A 417 -14.88 -2.54 -9.73
C SER A 417 -15.13 -4.03 -9.86
N TRP A 418 -14.41 -4.65 -10.80
CA TRP A 418 -14.22 -6.07 -10.93
C TRP A 418 -12.75 -6.41 -10.75
N TYR A 419 -12.48 -7.45 -10.02
CA TYR A 419 -11.16 -8.05 -9.94
C TYR A 419 -11.30 -9.56 -10.18
N LEU A 420 -10.61 -10.05 -11.21
CA LEU A 420 -10.53 -11.46 -11.55
C LEU A 420 -9.06 -11.88 -11.47
N SER A 421 -8.77 -13.01 -10.84
CA SER A 421 -7.41 -13.55 -10.78
C SER A 421 -7.46 -15.06 -10.91
N GLY A 422 -6.64 -15.59 -11.80
CA GLY A 422 -6.41 -17.01 -11.98
C GLY A 422 -4.92 -17.33 -11.84
N ASP A 423 -4.59 -18.39 -11.12
CA ASP A 423 -3.23 -18.93 -11.03
C ASP A 423 -3.29 -20.43 -11.27
N VAL A 424 -2.47 -20.92 -12.19
CA VAL A 424 -2.31 -22.34 -12.49
C VAL A 424 -0.83 -22.67 -12.42
N SER A 425 -0.48 -23.78 -11.78
CA SER A 425 0.90 -24.28 -11.79
C SER A 425 0.95 -25.79 -11.86
N GLN A 426 1.96 -26.30 -12.56
CA GLN A 426 2.21 -27.71 -12.77
C GLN A 426 3.68 -28.01 -12.55
N ASN A 427 3.98 -29.04 -11.75
CA ASN A 427 5.31 -29.62 -11.69
C ASN A 427 5.57 -30.45 -12.96
N ILE A 428 6.76 -30.31 -13.50
CA ILE A 428 7.22 -31.03 -14.71
C ILE A 428 8.44 -31.86 -14.30
N ASP A 429 8.20 -33.12 -13.94
CA ASP A 429 9.24 -34.00 -13.39
C ASP A 429 10.40 -34.22 -14.37
N ALA A 430 10.11 -34.33 -15.68
CA ALA A 430 11.11 -34.48 -16.74
C ALA A 430 12.13 -33.33 -16.78
N LEU A 431 11.77 -32.14 -16.31
CA LEU A 431 12.62 -30.96 -16.26
C LEU A 431 13.03 -30.58 -14.82
N ASN A 432 12.69 -31.42 -13.83
CA ASN A 432 12.89 -31.14 -12.41
C ASN A 432 12.46 -29.72 -12.05
N GLY A 433 11.26 -29.31 -12.46
CA GLY A 433 10.85 -27.93 -12.32
C GLY A 433 9.35 -27.72 -12.30
N GLN A 434 8.96 -26.46 -12.43
CA GLN A 434 7.58 -26.01 -12.38
C GLN A 434 7.31 -24.99 -13.48
N ALA A 435 6.16 -25.13 -14.13
CA ALA A 435 5.55 -24.10 -14.98
C ALA A 435 4.33 -23.52 -14.28
N GLY A 436 4.11 -22.23 -14.42
CA GLY A 436 2.94 -21.54 -13.86
C GLY A 436 2.47 -20.43 -14.79
N LEU A 437 1.18 -20.10 -14.66
CA LEU A 437 0.53 -19.00 -15.37
C LEU A 437 -0.35 -18.25 -14.37
N ASN A 438 -0.13 -16.95 -14.25
CA ASN A 438 -1.05 -16.05 -13.55
C ASN A 438 -1.76 -15.17 -14.59
N VAL A 439 -3.08 -15.03 -14.45
CA VAL A 439 -3.90 -14.13 -15.27
C VAL A 439 -4.71 -13.26 -14.32
N GLY A 440 -4.60 -11.95 -14.47
CA GLY A 440 -5.33 -10.97 -13.69
C GLY A 440 -6.12 -10.02 -14.58
N TYR A 441 -7.33 -9.66 -14.17
CA TYR A 441 -8.11 -8.61 -14.82
C TYR A 441 -8.71 -7.70 -13.76
N ASN A 442 -8.45 -6.42 -13.90
CA ASN A 442 -9.01 -5.38 -13.04
C ASN A 442 -9.77 -4.37 -13.92
N LEU A 443 -10.98 -4.02 -13.51
CA LEU A 443 -11.82 -3.01 -14.14
C LEU A 443 -12.36 -2.10 -13.04
N SER A 444 -12.19 -0.78 -13.17
CA SER A 444 -12.72 0.20 -12.23
C SER A 444 -13.35 1.37 -13.00
N GLY A 445 -14.61 1.68 -12.66
CA GLY A 445 -15.35 2.78 -13.23
C GLY A 445 -15.93 3.70 -12.15
N THR A 446 -15.85 5.01 -12.39
CA THR A 446 -16.37 6.06 -11.49
C THR A 446 -16.61 7.34 -12.26
N GLU A 447 -17.07 8.38 -11.56
CA GLU A 447 -17.31 9.71 -12.12
C GLU A 447 -16.52 10.77 -11.34
N LEU A 448 -16.20 11.86 -12.00
CA LEU A 448 -15.69 13.10 -11.42
C LEU A 448 -16.27 14.31 -12.15
N LEU A 449 -16.24 15.47 -11.53
CA LEU A 449 -16.46 16.75 -12.21
C LEU A 449 -15.12 17.26 -12.74
N LEU A 450 -14.99 17.29 -14.07
CA LEU A 450 -13.82 17.86 -14.74
C LEU A 450 -14.22 19.17 -15.39
N GLU A 451 -13.64 20.30 -14.94
CA GLU A 451 -14.05 21.64 -15.36
C GLU A 451 -15.58 21.84 -15.24
N GLU A 452 -16.14 21.46 -14.08
CA GLU A 452 -17.57 21.52 -13.77
C GLU A 452 -18.46 20.60 -14.62
N VAL A 453 -17.90 19.80 -15.52
CA VAL A 453 -18.62 18.86 -16.38
C VAL A 453 -18.55 17.44 -15.83
N PRO A 454 -19.69 16.77 -15.56
CA PRO A 454 -19.71 15.38 -15.14
C PRO A 454 -19.01 14.49 -16.17
N THR A 455 -17.98 13.79 -15.72
CA THR A 455 -17.13 12.98 -16.58
C THR A 455 -17.00 11.59 -15.98
N SER A 456 -17.58 10.60 -16.65
CA SER A 456 -17.39 9.19 -16.34
C SER A 456 -16.09 8.69 -16.97
N TYR A 457 -15.36 7.86 -16.24
CA TYR A 457 -14.20 7.17 -16.79
C TYR A 457 -14.10 5.74 -16.27
N GLU A 458 -13.47 4.90 -17.07
CA GLU A 458 -13.26 3.49 -16.78
C GLU A 458 -11.83 3.11 -17.13
N ASN A 459 -11.14 2.52 -16.15
CA ASN A 459 -9.81 1.96 -16.31
C ASN A 459 -9.89 0.43 -16.27
N SER A 460 -9.27 -0.26 -17.24
CA SER A 460 -9.09 -1.70 -17.17
C SER A 460 -7.62 -2.09 -17.30
N THR A 461 -7.25 -3.21 -16.70
CA THR A 461 -5.91 -3.78 -16.81
C THR A 461 -6.02 -5.30 -16.90
N LEU A 462 -5.53 -5.87 -17.98
CA LEU A 462 -5.30 -7.30 -18.15
C LEU A 462 -3.82 -7.58 -17.91
N THR A 463 -3.53 -8.54 -17.05
CA THR A 463 -2.16 -9.03 -16.78
C THR A 463 -2.09 -10.52 -17.12
N VAL A 464 -1.07 -10.95 -17.87
CA VAL A 464 -0.77 -12.35 -18.16
C VAL A 464 0.70 -12.60 -17.83
N ALA A 465 0.95 -13.49 -16.85
CA ALA A 465 2.29 -13.67 -16.31
C ALA A 465 2.66 -15.17 -16.23
N PRO A 466 3.20 -15.76 -17.32
CA PRO A 466 3.81 -17.08 -17.28
C PRO A 466 5.13 -17.06 -16.52
N ARG A 467 5.41 -18.14 -15.82
CA ARG A 467 6.65 -18.36 -15.05
C ARG A 467 7.12 -19.80 -15.21
N PHE A 468 8.42 -19.95 -15.34
CA PHE A 468 9.07 -21.25 -15.50
C PHE A 468 10.29 -21.31 -14.59
N ASN A 469 10.44 -22.40 -13.86
CA ASN A 469 11.60 -22.66 -13.02
C ASN A 469 12.04 -24.10 -13.25
N PHE A 470 13.21 -24.29 -13.88
CA PHE A 470 13.72 -25.59 -14.27
C PHE A 470 15.13 -25.79 -13.79
N ARG A 471 15.42 -27.03 -13.38
CA ARG A 471 16.75 -27.47 -13.01
C ARG A 471 17.29 -28.43 -14.08
N PHE A 472 17.89 -27.87 -15.12
CA PHE A 472 18.42 -28.65 -16.25
C PHE A 472 19.55 -29.61 -15.88
N ALA A 473 20.33 -29.26 -14.86
CA ALA A 473 21.38 -30.13 -14.30
C ALA A 473 21.47 -29.88 -12.77
N ALA A 474 22.15 -30.75 -12.06
CA ALA A 474 22.36 -30.63 -10.62
C ALA A 474 22.97 -29.26 -10.22
N TRP A 475 23.72 -28.65 -11.14
CA TRP A 475 24.44 -27.40 -10.96
C TRP A 475 23.87 -26.22 -11.76
N VAL A 476 22.78 -26.42 -12.55
CA VAL A 476 22.13 -25.36 -13.37
C VAL A 476 20.68 -25.24 -12.99
N ASN A 477 20.29 -24.09 -12.46
CA ASN A 477 18.89 -23.71 -12.22
C ASN A 477 18.56 -22.46 -13.05
N THR A 478 17.44 -22.50 -13.76
CA THR A 478 16.98 -21.42 -14.63
C THR A 478 15.56 -21.00 -14.24
N GLU A 479 15.37 -19.72 -14.07
CA GLU A 479 14.06 -19.11 -13.82
C GLU A 479 13.75 -18.12 -14.96
N TYR A 480 12.58 -18.26 -15.57
CA TYR A 480 12.05 -17.30 -16.53
C TYR A 480 10.70 -16.81 -16.08
N ARG A 481 10.51 -15.50 -16.12
CA ARG A 481 9.24 -14.82 -15.86
C ARG A 481 8.96 -13.84 -16.99
N LEU A 482 7.72 -13.83 -17.45
CA LEU A 482 7.16 -12.81 -18.33
C LEU A 482 5.96 -12.19 -17.61
N GLU A 483 5.79 -10.90 -17.71
CA GLU A 483 4.56 -10.19 -17.37
C GLU A 483 4.16 -9.33 -18.57
N TYR A 484 3.05 -9.67 -19.18
CA TYR A 484 2.38 -8.85 -20.18
C TYR A 484 1.24 -8.11 -19.51
N ARG A 485 1.14 -6.81 -19.77
CA ARG A 485 0.08 -5.94 -19.26
C ARG A 485 -0.54 -5.15 -20.41
N TYR A 486 -1.86 -5.18 -20.47
CA TYR A 486 -2.65 -4.33 -21.35
C TYR A 486 -3.56 -3.46 -20.50
N THR A 487 -3.35 -2.14 -20.53
CA THR A 487 -4.12 -1.16 -19.75
C THR A 487 -4.90 -0.26 -20.67
N THR A 488 -6.18 -0.01 -20.36
CA THR A 488 -7.04 0.89 -21.14
C THR A 488 -7.64 1.97 -20.28
N LEU A 489 -7.88 3.12 -20.88
CA LEU A 489 -8.64 4.23 -20.30
C LEU A 489 -9.75 4.62 -21.27
N SER A 490 -11.01 4.54 -20.82
CA SER A 490 -12.19 5.04 -21.53
C SER A 490 -12.76 6.24 -20.79
N ILE A 491 -13.00 7.34 -21.49
CA ILE A 491 -13.58 8.57 -20.93
C ILE A 491 -14.85 8.90 -21.69
N ARG A 492 -15.98 9.09 -20.96
CA ARG A 492 -17.29 9.41 -21.51
C ARG A 492 -17.78 8.42 -22.58
N GLY A 493 -17.44 7.13 -22.43
CA GLY A 493 -17.83 6.09 -23.38
C GLY A 493 -17.13 6.16 -24.75
N ARG A 494 -16.10 7.00 -24.92
CA ARG A 494 -15.23 6.96 -26.11
C ARG A 494 -14.45 5.67 -26.17
N GLU A 495 -13.96 5.30 -27.34
CA GLU A 495 -13.10 4.14 -27.48
C GLU A 495 -11.89 4.24 -26.56
N PRO A 496 -11.55 3.13 -25.86
CA PRO A 496 -10.47 3.14 -24.90
C PRO A 496 -9.11 3.39 -25.58
N ASP A 497 -8.34 4.31 -25.04
CA ASP A 497 -6.92 4.41 -25.36
C ASP A 497 -6.17 3.29 -24.63
N GLY A 498 -5.49 2.40 -25.36
CA GLY A 498 -4.85 1.21 -24.83
C GLY A 498 -3.32 1.28 -24.89
N ARG A 499 -2.67 0.67 -23.90
CA ARG A 499 -1.20 0.56 -23.85
C ARG A 499 -0.79 -0.86 -23.53
N HIS A 500 0.22 -1.30 -24.26
CA HIS A 500 0.86 -2.60 -24.08
C HIS A 500 2.21 -2.42 -23.40
N ASP A 501 2.42 -3.18 -22.34
CA ASP A 501 3.70 -3.31 -21.66
C ASP A 501 4.03 -4.78 -21.50
N PHE A 502 5.31 -5.16 -21.64
CA PHE A 502 5.75 -6.45 -21.18
C PHE A 502 7.15 -6.41 -20.61
N ASN A 503 7.35 -7.19 -19.56
CA ASN A 503 8.59 -7.35 -18.84
C ASN A 503 8.97 -8.82 -18.86
N GLN A 504 10.20 -9.13 -19.28
CA GLN A 504 10.73 -10.49 -19.24
C GLN A 504 11.97 -10.48 -18.36
N ARG A 505 12.13 -11.54 -17.57
CA ARG A 505 13.33 -11.76 -16.76
C ARG A 505 13.77 -13.21 -16.87
N LEU A 506 15.01 -13.39 -17.27
CA LEU A 506 15.70 -14.68 -17.27
C LEU A 506 16.80 -14.64 -16.21
N THR A 507 16.78 -15.59 -15.28
CA THR A 507 17.83 -15.76 -14.29
C THR A 507 18.41 -17.16 -14.43
N VAL A 508 19.71 -17.25 -14.59
CA VAL A 508 20.46 -18.52 -14.65
C VAL A 508 21.41 -18.57 -13.48
N ASN A 509 21.25 -19.57 -12.62
CA ASN A 509 22.12 -19.84 -11.49
C ASN A 509 22.96 -21.07 -11.77
N LEU A 510 24.28 -20.91 -11.72
CA LEU A 510 25.25 -21.95 -11.87
C LEU A 510 25.91 -22.21 -10.51
N VAL A 511 25.86 -23.46 -10.03
CA VAL A 511 26.45 -23.91 -8.77
C VAL A 511 27.36 -25.09 -9.04
N PRO A 512 28.51 -24.87 -9.74
CA PRO A 512 29.39 -25.97 -10.17
C PRO A 512 30.04 -26.72 -8.99
N SER A 513 30.12 -26.07 -7.83
CA SER A 513 30.53 -26.69 -6.58
C SER A 513 29.93 -25.97 -5.36
N LYS A 514 30.10 -26.55 -4.17
CA LYS A 514 29.64 -25.92 -2.89
C LYS A 514 30.33 -24.57 -2.60
N LYS A 515 31.41 -24.23 -3.30
CA LYS A 515 32.19 -23.01 -3.10
C LYS A 515 31.78 -21.88 -4.03
N TRP A 516 31.17 -22.16 -5.18
CA TRP A 516 30.91 -21.20 -6.23
C TRP A 516 29.41 -21.09 -6.54
N VAL A 517 28.89 -19.87 -6.56
CA VAL A 517 27.57 -19.55 -7.09
C VAL A 517 27.74 -18.40 -8.08
N ILE A 518 27.38 -18.64 -9.32
CA ILE A 518 27.40 -17.65 -10.39
C ILE A 518 25.96 -17.43 -10.82
N GLN A 519 25.54 -16.18 -10.92
CA GLN A 519 24.20 -15.82 -11.36
C GLN A 519 24.28 -14.83 -12.52
N PHE A 520 23.54 -15.10 -13.57
CA PHE A 520 23.26 -14.19 -14.67
C PHE A 520 21.79 -13.83 -14.67
N THR A 521 21.50 -12.54 -14.80
CA THR A 521 20.13 -12.05 -14.94
C THR A 521 20.04 -11.17 -16.17
N ALA A 522 19.11 -11.48 -17.07
CA ALA A 522 18.75 -10.64 -18.20
C ALA A 522 17.31 -10.16 -18.04
N GLU A 523 17.05 -8.88 -18.24
CA GLU A 523 15.74 -8.25 -18.14
C GLU A 523 15.45 -7.48 -19.43
N HIS A 524 14.29 -7.71 -20.01
CA HIS A 524 13.81 -6.96 -21.17
C HIS A 524 12.48 -6.32 -20.85
N TYR A 525 12.39 -5.03 -21.04
CA TYR A 525 11.21 -4.21 -20.84
C TYR A 525 10.77 -3.62 -22.18
N TYR A 526 9.50 -3.77 -22.49
CA TYR A 526 8.83 -3.09 -23.58
C TYR A 526 7.71 -2.24 -23.01
N SER A 527 7.65 -0.96 -23.39
CA SER A 527 6.58 -0.05 -23.00
C SER A 527 6.09 0.72 -24.21
N GLN A 528 4.80 0.66 -24.47
CA GLN A 528 4.13 1.51 -25.44
C GLN A 528 3.86 2.87 -24.81
N LEU A 529 4.52 3.91 -25.32
CA LEU A 529 4.43 5.28 -24.78
C LEU A 529 3.25 6.06 -25.40
N SER A 530 2.94 5.79 -26.67
CA SER A 530 1.79 6.32 -27.41
C SER A 530 1.40 5.32 -28.51
N VAL A 531 0.37 5.62 -29.30
CA VAL A 531 -0.04 4.76 -30.43
C VAL A 531 1.15 4.46 -31.36
N ASP A 532 2.00 5.49 -31.64
CA ASP A 532 3.10 5.40 -32.62
C ASP A 532 4.49 5.29 -31.97
N ARG A 533 4.59 5.22 -30.64
CA ARG A 533 5.86 5.23 -29.93
C ARG A 533 5.95 4.11 -28.92
N SER A 534 7.02 3.36 -28.99
CA SER A 534 7.38 2.34 -28.01
C SER A 534 8.85 2.46 -27.61
N LYS A 535 9.20 1.89 -26.49
CA LYS A 535 10.56 1.84 -25.98
C LYS A 535 10.90 0.41 -25.54
N HIS A 536 12.10 -0.01 -25.93
CA HIS A 536 12.70 -1.26 -25.47
C HIS A 536 13.88 -0.96 -24.56
N LEU A 537 13.99 -1.69 -23.47
CA LEU A 537 15.14 -1.63 -22.57
C LEU A 537 15.62 -3.07 -22.30
N LEU A 538 16.89 -3.33 -22.54
CA LEU A 538 17.54 -4.58 -22.20
C LEU A 538 18.61 -4.31 -21.13
N LEU A 539 18.50 -4.96 -19.99
CA LEU A 539 19.45 -4.91 -18.88
C LEU A 539 20.04 -6.30 -18.66
N ALA A 540 21.31 -6.37 -18.25
CA ALA A 540 21.93 -7.60 -17.84
C ALA A 540 22.85 -7.37 -16.65
N ASP A 541 22.86 -8.33 -15.73
CA ASP A 541 23.72 -8.37 -14.56
C ASP A 541 24.40 -9.72 -14.43
N ALA A 542 25.58 -9.72 -13.84
CA ALA A 542 26.29 -10.93 -13.45
C ALA A 542 26.73 -10.80 -11.99
N SER A 543 26.60 -11.86 -11.22
CA SER A 543 27.13 -11.93 -9.87
C SER A 543 27.87 -13.22 -9.63
N LEU A 544 28.94 -13.13 -8.85
CA LEU A 544 29.78 -14.24 -8.42
C LEU A 544 29.87 -14.21 -6.91
N ARG A 545 29.60 -15.34 -6.28
CA ARG A 545 29.81 -15.57 -4.86
C ARG A 545 30.78 -16.74 -4.68
N TRP A 546 31.88 -16.49 -3.98
CA TRP A 546 32.91 -17.45 -3.70
C TRP A 546 33.08 -17.67 -2.20
N LYS A 547 32.74 -18.85 -1.72
CA LYS A 547 33.03 -19.30 -0.36
C LYS A 547 34.48 -19.81 -0.31
N ILE A 548 35.40 -18.95 0.14
CA ILE A 548 36.83 -19.25 0.22
C ILE A 548 37.04 -20.37 1.24
N ASN A 549 36.43 -20.25 2.41
CA ASN A 549 36.41 -21.25 3.48
C ASN A 549 35.18 -21.09 4.38
N GLY A 550 35.15 -21.75 5.54
CA GLY A 550 34.01 -21.66 6.48
C GLY A 550 33.78 -20.27 7.07
N LYS A 551 34.77 -19.37 7.04
CA LYS A 551 34.74 -18.05 7.64
C LYS A 551 34.67 -16.90 6.61
N TRP A 552 35.27 -17.08 5.43
CA TRP A 552 35.39 -16.03 4.41
C TRP A 552 34.54 -16.31 3.18
N GLU A 553 33.83 -15.29 2.75
CA GLU A 553 33.09 -15.28 1.50
C GLU A 553 33.38 -13.98 0.74
N ALA A 554 33.69 -14.07 -0.55
CA ALA A 554 33.87 -12.95 -1.46
C ALA A 554 32.70 -12.89 -2.43
N THR A 555 32.26 -11.68 -2.78
CA THR A 555 31.23 -11.42 -3.77
C THR A 555 31.70 -10.40 -4.79
N ALA A 556 31.33 -10.59 -6.06
CA ALA A 556 31.51 -9.62 -7.12
C ALA A 556 30.20 -9.50 -7.89
N THR A 557 29.71 -8.28 -8.09
CA THR A 557 28.49 -8.02 -8.85
C THR A 557 28.76 -6.96 -9.90
N ALA A 558 28.48 -7.27 -11.17
CA ALA A 558 28.51 -6.33 -12.28
C ALA A 558 27.07 -6.08 -12.73
N ALA A 559 26.60 -4.85 -12.60
CA ALA A 559 25.25 -4.46 -12.92
C ALA A 559 25.19 -3.54 -14.16
N ASN A 560 24.08 -3.61 -14.90
CA ASN A 560 23.83 -2.88 -16.13
C ASN A 560 24.95 -3.05 -17.16
N LEU A 561 25.28 -4.30 -17.50
CA LEU A 561 26.39 -4.65 -18.39
C LEU A 561 26.30 -3.97 -19.77
N PHE A 562 25.08 -3.70 -20.26
CA PHE A 562 24.84 -3.01 -21.53
C PHE A 562 24.95 -1.50 -21.46
N GLY A 563 25.15 -0.90 -20.27
CA GLY A 563 25.34 0.53 -20.08
C GLY A 563 24.11 1.35 -20.50
N ARG A 564 22.90 0.86 -20.23
CA ARG A 564 21.67 1.58 -20.55
C ARG A 564 21.48 2.76 -19.60
N GLU A 565 20.93 3.86 -20.13
CA GLU A 565 20.87 5.13 -19.41
C GLU A 565 19.44 5.56 -19.05
N GLU A 566 18.42 5.00 -19.73
CA GLU A 566 17.04 5.46 -19.59
C GLU A 566 16.04 4.32 -19.60
N TYR A 567 15.04 4.40 -18.70
CA TYR A 567 13.82 3.62 -18.68
C TYR A 567 12.60 4.51 -18.91
N ALA A 568 11.65 4.09 -19.74
CA ALA A 568 10.44 4.85 -20.00
C ALA A 568 9.19 3.97 -19.94
N TYR A 569 8.09 4.54 -19.45
CA TYR A 569 6.77 3.91 -19.42
C TYR A 569 5.66 4.94 -19.45
N THR A 570 4.42 4.48 -19.71
CA THR A 570 3.20 5.29 -19.66
C THR A 570 2.21 4.69 -18.68
N THR A 571 1.49 5.54 -17.93
CA THR A 571 0.40 5.14 -17.04
C THR A 571 -0.81 6.02 -17.26
N PHE A 572 -1.99 5.51 -16.89
CA PHE A 572 -3.24 6.26 -16.83
C PHE A 572 -3.61 6.57 -15.39
N ASP A 573 -4.09 7.77 -15.14
CA ASP A 573 -4.59 8.21 -13.84
C ASP A 573 -5.84 9.08 -14.03
N GLY A 574 -7.01 8.53 -13.63
CA GLY A 574 -8.29 9.20 -13.81
C GLY A 574 -8.54 9.57 -15.28
N VAL A 575 -8.54 10.86 -15.55
CA VAL A 575 -8.78 11.44 -16.88
C VAL A 575 -7.49 11.94 -17.54
N SER A 576 -6.36 11.41 -17.17
CA SER A 576 -5.05 11.79 -17.71
C SER A 576 -4.18 10.60 -18.04
N SER A 577 -3.16 10.82 -18.87
CA SER A 577 -2.06 9.88 -19.08
C SER A 577 -0.72 10.55 -18.83
N GLY A 578 0.20 9.81 -18.21
CA GLY A 578 1.56 10.28 -17.94
C GLY A 578 2.59 9.35 -18.56
N SER A 579 3.44 9.89 -19.45
CA SER A 579 4.63 9.20 -19.94
C SER A 579 5.86 9.69 -19.19
N TYR A 580 6.57 8.76 -18.57
CA TYR A 580 7.70 9.05 -17.68
C TYR A 580 8.98 8.43 -18.21
N ARG A 581 10.10 9.15 -18.05
CA ARG A 581 11.44 8.68 -18.35
C ARG A 581 12.33 8.89 -17.14
N TYR A 582 13.04 7.85 -16.73
CA TYR A 582 13.92 7.83 -15.57
C TYR A 582 15.34 7.52 -16.00
N ALA A 583 16.30 8.27 -15.43
CA ALA A 583 17.70 7.90 -15.54
C ALA A 583 17.96 6.56 -14.83
N ILE A 584 18.74 5.69 -15.48
CA ILE A 584 19.17 4.41 -14.94
C ILE A 584 20.60 4.55 -14.40
N ARG A 585 20.90 3.87 -13.29
CA ARG A 585 22.28 3.76 -12.79
C ARG A 585 23.21 3.26 -13.90
N PRO A 586 24.34 3.91 -14.12
CA PRO A 586 25.32 3.47 -15.11
C PRO A 586 25.89 2.08 -14.74
N ARG A 587 26.61 1.49 -15.65
CA ARG A 587 27.38 0.26 -15.40
C ARG A 587 28.22 0.42 -14.13
N ASN A 588 28.11 -0.54 -13.23
CA ASN A 588 28.88 -0.54 -11.99
C ASN A 588 29.35 -1.93 -11.61
N ILE A 589 30.46 -1.99 -10.89
CA ILE A 589 31.03 -3.21 -10.34
C ILE A 589 31.16 -3.01 -8.83
N LEU A 590 30.58 -3.94 -8.07
CA LEU A 590 30.63 -3.97 -6.61
C LEU A 590 31.42 -5.19 -6.17
N LEU A 591 32.41 -4.99 -5.32
CA LEU A 591 33.16 -6.05 -4.67
C LEU A 591 32.81 -6.05 -3.18
N GLY A 592 32.58 -7.22 -2.62
CA GLY A 592 32.27 -7.40 -1.22
C GLY A 592 33.04 -8.58 -0.62
N ALA A 593 33.37 -8.46 0.65
CA ALA A 593 33.90 -9.54 1.45
C ALA A 593 33.12 -9.63 2.77
N SER A 594 32.81 -10.85 3.19
CA SER A 594 32.20 -11.12 4.49
C SER A 594 33.02 -12.10 5.28
N TRP A 595 33.13 -11.85 6.58
CA TRP A 595 33.81 -12.71 7.51
C TRP A 595 32.87 -13.11 8.65
N LYS A 596 32.85 -14.41 8.96
CA LYS A 596 32.09 -14.99 10.08
C LYS A 596 33.07 -15.37 11.18
N PHE A 597 32.87 -14.87 12.38
CA PHE A 597 33.63 -15.19 13.57
C PHE A 597 32.93 -16.20 14.48
#